data_31b47464ed42403a914265cb1d318b25
#
_entry.id   31b47464ed42403a914265cb1d318b25
#
_cell.length_a   1.000
_cell.length_b   1.000
_cell.length_c   1.000
_cell.angle_alpha   90.00
_cell.angle_beta   90.00
_cell.angle_gamma   90.00
#
_symmetry.space_group_name_H-M   'P 1'
#
loop_
_entity.id
_entity.type
_entity.pdbx_description
1 polymer ?
#
loop_
_entity_poly.entity_id
_entity_poly.type
_entity_poly.pdbx_seq_one_letter_code
_entity_poly.pdbx_strand_id
1 'polypeptide(L)'
;METGADILFAWVARMIMMGLYVMKEVPFKEVYLHGLVLDAHGQKMSKSKGNVINPMELVSKYGSDAFRLGILRGRSAGMNQAFSENSVISGRNLCNKLWNISRLIQSIVDEDRKEGGEMDDSQACVTDVGQQDAKIVDSRACATTGAQFEASPVTDRPWGRGRGEASTGASENASEVTVSASPYTTLNQGEDWICREINQCLEDVSSDMATYRFSEAVETLYSTIWDKYADWFLESQKIYRNVPLLKRTLEHLLIALHPFAPFVTEAIWQNLSWTSGFIINQKWPEELKFDPISASEFESLITIVSEVRTTLQSLSGTNNAKKYTLMYDNDSLVEDNLQLIQALTKVPAITSLDGAPRGLRLALANRELYLDVPEKVVKDYRAALTDKILSVGKELDALNARMLNPNYVDKAPQHLVKETRDAIKEKEHLISRLKTQLSLI
;
A
#
# COMPACT_ATOMS: atom_id res chain seq x y z
N MET A 1 -9.68 -12.29 -24.81
CA MET A 1 -9.47 -11.11 -25.63
C MET A 1 -9.79 -9.87 -24.83
N GLU A 2 -9.06 -8.76 -25.03
CA GLU A 2 -9.34 -7.47 -24.41
C GLU A 2 -9.65 -6.41 -25.48
N THR A 3 -10.66 -5.54 -25.23
CA THR A 3 -11.10 -4.51 -26.17
C THR A 3 -11.95 -3.42 -25.49
N GLY A 4 -12.13 -2.28 -26.20
CA GLY A 4 -13.08 -1.23 -25.79
C GLY A 4 -14.53 -1.61 -26.12
N ALA A 5 -15.46 -1.22 -25.25
CA ALA A 5 -16.89 -1.48 -25.45
C ALA A 5 -17.44 -0.84 -26.74
N ASP A 6 -16.89 0.31 -27.17
CA ASP A 6 -17.33 1.06 -28.35
C ASP A 6 -17.01 0.37 -29.69
N ILE A 7 -16.08 -0.57 -29.72
CA ILE A 7 -15.70 -1.35 -30.92
C ILE A 7 -16.12 -2.83 -30.84
N LEU A 8 -16.82 -3.24 -29.79
CA LEU A 8 -17.27 -4.61 -29.61
C LEU A 8 -18.02 -5.16 -30.83
N PHE A 9 -19.06 -4.45 -31.27
CA PHE A 9 -19.87 -4.88 -32.40
C PHE A 9 -19.12 -4.81 -33.73
N ALA A 10 -18.41 -3.71 -33.99
CA ALA A 10 -17.73 -3.50 -35.26
C ALA A 10 -16.46 -4.36 -35.43
N TRP A 11 -15.87 -4.84 -34.34
CA TRP A 11 -14.59 -5.55 -34.35
C TRP A 11 -14.70 -6.98 -33.87
N VAL A 12 -15.14 -7.19 -32.62
CA VAL A 12 -15.19 -8.51 -31.99
C VAL A 12 -16.24 -9.43 -32.63
N ALA A 13 -17.42 -8.89 -32.92
CA ALA A 13 -18.46 -9.69 -33.61
C ALA A 13 -17.99 -10.22 -34.95
N ARG A 14 -17.25 -9.41 -35.74
CA ARG A 14 -16.65 -9.88 -37.01
C ARG A 14 -15.61 -10.94 -36.82
N MET A 15 -14.77 -10.86 -35.80
CA MET A 15 -13.80 -11.91 -35.47
C MET A 15 -14.47 -13.21 -35.09
N ILE A 16 -15.55 -13.15 -34.31
CA ILE A 16 -16.35 -14.34 -33.94
C ILE A 16 -16.98 -14.96 -35.18
N MET A 17 -17.59 -14.15 -36.05
CA MET A 17 -18.23 -14.62 -37.27
C MET A 17 -17.22 -15.29 -38.22
N MET A 18 -16.07 -14.66 -38.44
CA MET A 18 -15.02 -15.23 -39.29
C MET A 18 -14.38 -16.48 -38.69
N GLY A 19 -14.13 -16.50 -37.38
CA GLY A 19 -13.62 -17.69 -36.68
C GLY A 19 -14.58 -18.87 -36.83
N LEU A 20 -15.85 -18.68 -36.56
CA LEU A 20 -16.87 -19.72 -36.72
C LEU A 20 -17.03 -20.16 -38.18
N TYR A 21 -16.97 -19.22 -39.14
CA TYR A 21 -17.12 -19.56 -40.55
C TYR A 21 -15.92 -20.33 -41.11
N VAL A 22 -14.69 -19.86 -40.83
CA VAL A 22 -13.46 -20.44 -41.42
C VAL A 22 -12.93 -21.64 -40.59
N MET A 23 -12.79 -21.44 -39.27
CA MET A 23 -12.15 -22.39 -38.38
C MET A 23 -13.16 -23.33 -37.68
N LYS A 24 -14.45 -23.06 -37.73
CA LYS A 24 -15.53 -23.79 -37.07
C LYS A 24 -15.40 -23.79 -35.54
N GLU A 25 -14.64 -22.85 -34.99
CA GLU A 25 -14.39 -22.71 -33.55
C GLU A 25 -14.56 -21.26 -33.11
N VAL A 26 -14.90 -21.09 -31.83
CA VAL A 26 -14.98 -19.75 -31.21
C VAL A 26 -13.53 -19.25 -30.99
N PRO A 27 -13.14 -18.08 -31.53
CA PRO A 27 -11.75 -17.60 -31.49
C PRO A 27 -11.28 -17.24 -30.06
N PHE A 28 -12.15 -16.97 -29.13
CA PHE A 28 -11.84 -16.66 -27.72
C PHE A 28 -13.04 -16.94 -26.82
N LYS A 29 -12.77 -17.46 -25.63
CA LYS A 29 -13.80 -17.84 -24.64
C LYS A 29 -14.29 -16.64 -23.85
N GLU A 30 -13.40 -15.66 -23.62
CA GLU A 30 -13.67 -14.48 -22.79
C GLU A 30 -13.31 -13.20 -23.54
N VAL A 31 -14.11 -12.16 -23.35
CA VAL A 31 -13.87 -10.80 -23.87
C VAL A 31 -13.90 -9.84 -22.70
N TYR A 32 -12.73 -9.33 -22.34
CA TYR A 32 -12.61 -8.29 -21.34
C TYR A 32 -12.84 -6.92 -21.97
N LEU A 33 -13.79 -6.18 -21.42
CA LEU A 33 -14.12 -4.83 -21.88
C LEU A 33 -13.50 -3.81 -20.92
N HIS A 34 -12.48 -3.08 -21.43
CA HIS A 34 -11.92 -1.96 -20.68
C HIS A 34 -12.70 -0.66 -20.92
N GLY A 35 -12.69 0.24 -19.91
CA GLY A 35 -13.20 1.61 -20.08
C GLY A 35 -12.24 2.50 -20.88
N LEU A 36 -12.77 3.55 -21.46
CA LEU A 36 -11.97 4.57 -22.13
C LEU A 36 -11.38 5.56 -21.13
N VAL A 37 -10.14 5.98 -21.38
CA VAL A 37 -9.53 7.12 -20.70
C VAL A 37 -10.05 8.39 -21.36
N LEU A 38 -10.74 9.22 -20.59
CA LEU A 38 -11.27 10.50 -21.01
C LEU A 38 -10.30 11.63 -20.62
N ASP A 39 -10.47 12.81 -21.20
CA ASP A 39 -9.72 13.99 -20.77
C ASP A 39 -10.17 14.46 -19.35
N ALA A 40 -9.54 15.50 -18.83
CA ALA A 40 -9.86 16.04 -17.51
C ALA A 40 -11.32 16.55 -17.38
N HIS A 41 -11.99 16.81 -18.50
CA HIS A 41 -13.38 17.25 -18.58
C HIS A 41 -14.38 16.12 -18.86
N GLY A 42 -13.92 14.87 -18.85
CA GLY A 42 -14.76 13.70 -19.11
C GLY A 42 -15.11 13.50 -20.58
N GLN A 43 -14.38 14.13 -21.52
CA GLN A 43 -14.61 13.99 -22.95
C GLN A 43 -13.66 12.96 -23.60
N LYS A 44 -14.17 12.23 -24.60
CA LYS A 44 -13.34 11.31 -25.38
C LYS A 44 -12.19 12.07 -26.05
N MET A 45 -10.96 11.60 -25.84
CA MET A 45 -9.77 12.17 -26.45
C MET A 45 -9.75 11.90 -27.95
N SER A 46 -9.44 12.93 -28.73
CA SER A 46 -9.23 12.82 -30.18
C SER A 46 -8.22 13.84 -30.70
N LYS A 47 -7.46 13.45 -31.70
CA LYS A 47 -6.48 14.35 -32.36
C LYS A 47 -7.15 15.62 -32.93
N SER A 48 -8.36 15.48 -33.45
CA SER A 48 -9.12 16.61 -34.02
C SER A 48 -9.57 17.64 -32.98
N LYS A 49 -9.75 17.24 -31.73
CA LYS A 49 -10.11 18.12 -30.61
C LYS A 49 -8.88 18.71 -29.89
N GLY A 50 -7.68 18.19 -30.15
CA GLY A 50 -6.46 18.65 -29.51
C GLY A 50 -6.36 18.31 -27.99
N ASN A 51 -7.23 17.42 -27.49
CA ASN A 51 -7.30 17.05 -26.07
C ASN A 51 -6.62 15.71 -25.76
N VAL A 52 -5.71 15.27 -26.62
CA VAL A 52 -4.96 14.02 -26.44
C VAL A 52 -3.82 14.25 -25.47
N ILE A 53 -3.77 13.43 -24.42
CA ILE A 53 -2.64 13.38 -23.50
C ILE A 53 -1.60 12.43 -24.06
N ASN A 54 -0.35 12.91 -24.19
CA ASN A 54 0.75 12.10 -24.69
C ASN A 54 1.32 11.22 -23.54
N PRO A 55 1.17 9.89 -23.60
CA PRO A 55 1.70 9.01 -22.57
C PRO A 55 3.21 9.13 -22.37
N MET A 56 3.96 9.39 -23.44
CA MET A 56 5.43 9.47 -23.39
C MET A 56 5.93 10.68 -22.58
N GLU A 57 5.19 11.78 -22.56
CA GLU A 57 5.50 12.93 -21.72
C GLU A 57 5.35 12.60 -20.24
N LEU A 58 4.29 11.87 -19.88
CA LEU A 58 4.05 11.41 -18.50
C LEU A 58 5.08 10.38 -18.06
N VAL A 59 5.43 9.43 -18.95
CA VAL A 59 6.48 8.45 -18.70
C VAL A 59 7.83 9.12 -18.49
N SER A 60 8.17 10.12 -19.31
CA SER A 60 9.43 10.88 -19.15
C SER A 60 9.46 11.69 -17.85
N LYS A 61 8.30 12.20 -17.40
CA LYS A 61 8.18 13.04 -16.20
C LYS A 61 8.11 12.23 -14.90
N TYR A 62 7.40 11.10 -14.91
CA TYR A 62 7.04 10.35 -13.69
C TYR A 62 7.57 8.93 -13.64
N GLY A 63 8.00 8.37 -14.76
CA GLY A 63 8.40 6.99 -14.92
C GLY A 63 7.27 6.06 -15.40
N SER A 64 7.65 4.95 -16.02
CA SER A 64 6.70 3.99 -16.61
C SER A 64 5.80 3.34 -15.56
N ASP A 65 6.35 2.92 -14.43
CA ASP A 65 5.56 2.26 -13.38
C ASP A 65 4.57 3.21 -12.72
N ALA A 66 4.96 4.47 -12.50
CA ALA A 66 4.05 5.51 -12.00
C ALA A 66 2.86 5.71 -12.93
N PHE A 67 3.11 5.74 -14.24
CA PHE A 67 2.06 5.86 -15.25
C PHE A 67 1.16 4.62 -15.27
N ARG A 68 1.73 3.40 -15.26
CA ARG A 68 0.98 2.13 -15.20
C ARG A 68 0.06 2.07 -13.98
N LEU A 69 0.59 2.33 -12.78
CA LEU A 69 -0.18 2.37 -11.54
C LEU A 69 -1.27 3.45 -11.59
N GLY A 70 -0.97 4.64 -12.10
CA GLY A 70 -1.92 5.74 -12.20
C GLY A 70 -3.06 5.49 -13.17
N ILE A 71 -2.84 4.67 -14.21
CA ILE A 71 -3.90 4.26 -15.13
C ILE A 71 -4.77 3.15 -14.52
N LEU A 72 -4.20 2.23 -13.75
CA LEU A 72 -4.93 1.09 -13.20
C LEU A 72 -5.79 1.46 -11.98
N ARG A 73 -5.29 2.32 -11.09
CA ARG A 73 -5.98 2.65 -9.83
C ARG A 73 -7.28 3.41 -10.02
N GLY A 74 -8.27 3.10 -9.19
CA GLY A 74 -9.55 3.79 -9.12
C GLY A 74 -10.46 3.56 -10.34
N ARG A 75 -10.29 2.44 -11.06
CA ARG A 75 -11.06 2.13 -12.27
C ARG A 75 -11.89 0.88 -12.07
N SER A 76 -13.21 1.01 -12.20
CA SER A 76 -14.07 -0.15 -12.34
C SER A 76 -14.01 -0.69 -13.77
N ALA A 77 -14.05 -2.02 -13.91
CA ALA A 77 -14.07 -2.68 -15.23
C ALA A 77 -15.18 -2.12 -16.12
N GLY A 78 -14.87 -1.83 -17.36
CA GLY A 78 -15.83 -1.31 -18.36
C GLY A 78 -16.28 0.14 -18.17
N MET A 79 -15.87 0.82 -17.12
CA MET A 79 -16.25 2.21 -16.87
C MET A 79 -15.24 3.20 -17.45
N ASN A 80 -15.75 4.20 -18.18
CA ASN A 80 -14.94 5.31 -18.65
C ASN A 80 -14.55 6.23 -17.48
N GLN A 81 -13.29 6.67 -17.45
CA GLN A 81 -12.81 7.54 -16.39
C GLN A 81 -11.99 8.71 -16.93
N ALA A 82 -12.20 9.90 -16.35
CA ALA A 82 -11.37 11.04 -16.62
C ALA A 82 -9.93 10.80 -16.14
N PHE A 83 -8.96 11.17 -16.95
CA PHE A 83 -7.55 11.09 -16.59
C PHE A 83 -7.23 12.12 -15.50
N SER A 84 -6.50 11.69 -14.49
CA SER A 84 -5.96 12.56 -13.45
C SER A 84 -4.45 12.39 -13.36
N GLU A 85 -3.72 13.48 -13.50
CA GLU A 85 -2.27 13.48 -13.27
C GLU A 85 -1.91 13.14 -11.82
N ASN A 86 -2.81 13.47 -10.86
CA ASN A 86 -2.65 13.11 -9.44
C ASN A 86 -2.59 11.59 -9.22
N SER A 87 -3.29 10.79 -10.03
CA SER A 87 -3.21 9.33 -9.95
C SER A 87 -1.81 8.83 -10.34
N VAL A 88 -1.18 9.44 -11.35
CA VAL A 88 0.19 9.13 -11.76
C VAL A 88 1.20 9.54 -10.68
N ILE A 89 1.00 10.72 -10.08
CA ILE A 89 1.82 11.20 -8.95
C ILE A 89 1.72 10.23 -7.76
N SER A 90 0.52 9.73 -7.46
CA SER A 90 0.31 8.71 -6.42
C SER A 90 1.08 7.43 -6.73
N GLY A 91 1.05 6.95 -7.98
CA GLY A 91 1.85 5.80 -8.43
C GLY A 91 3.36 6.03 -8.26
N ARG A 92 3.87 7.22 -8.64
CA ARG A 92 5.27 7.59 -8.41
C ARG A 92 5.63 7.57 -6.91
N ASN A 93 4.74 8.09 -6.07
CA ASN A 93 4.99 8.12 -4.63
C ASN A 93 5.07 6.70 -4.05
N LEU A 94 4.25 5.76 -4.52
CA LEU A 94 4.36 4.35 -4.13
C LEU A 94 5.70 3.75 -4.56
N CYS A 95 6.12 3.95 -5.81
CA CYS A 95 7.42 3.48 -6.30
C CYS A 95 8.58 4.03 -5.45
N ASN A 96 8.55 5.32 -5.12
CA ASN A 96 9.56 5.95 -4.26
C ASN A 96 9.51 5.40 -2.81
N LYS A 97 8.31 5.19 -2.26
CA LYS A 97 8.17 4.60 -0.91
C LYS A 97 8.74 3.19 -0.88
N LEU A 98 8.41 2.37 -1.86
CA LEU A 98 8.92 0.99 -1.98
C LEU A 98 10.45 0.95 -2.12
N TRP A 99 11.03 1.84 -2.94
CA TRP A 99 12.46 2.00 -3.07
C TRP A 99 13.14 2.36 -1.73
N ASN A 100 12.56 3.30 -1.00
CA ASN A 100 13.09 3.68 0.31
C ASN A 100 12.96 2.56 1.36
N ILE A 101 11.86 1.81 1.33
CA ILE A 101 11.65 0.61 2.15
C ILE A 101 12.75 -0.42 1.87
N SER A 102 13.00 -0.74 0.60
CA SER A 102 14.01 -1.73 0.22
C SER A 102 15.42 -1.32 0.65
N ARG A 103 15.76 -0.03 0.53
CA ARG A 103 17.05 0.51 1.02
C ARG A 103 17.18 0.42 2.54
N LEU A 104 16.09 0.71 3.27
CA LEU A 104 16.09 0.57 4.73
C LEU A 104 16.33 -0.88 5.14
N ILE A 105 15.61 -1.83 4.52
CA ILE A 105 15.78 -3.25 4.83
C ILE A 105 17.19 -3.72 4.44
N GLN A 106 17.72 -3.30 3.28
CA GLN A 106 19.08 -3.62 2.88
C GLN A 106 20.08 -3.12 3.93
N SER A 107 19.93 -1.89 4.42
CA SER A 107 20.83 -1.35 5.45
C SER A 107 20.75 -2.14 6.77
N ILE A 108 19.56 -2.58 7.16
CA ILE A 108 19.35 -3.45 8.32
C ILE A 108 20.06 -4.80 8.15
N VAL A 109 19.95 -5.39 6.96
CA VAL A 109 20.64 -6.66 6.61
C VAL A 109 22.15 -6.51 6.65
N ASP A 110 22.67 -5.40 6.13
CA ASP A 110 24.10 -5.12 6.09
C ASP A 110 24.66 -4.85 7.50
N GLU A 111 23.89 -4.23 8.39
CA GLU A 111 24.22 -4.06 9.80
C GLU A 111 24.27 -5.42 10.52
N ASP A 112 23.23 -6.24 10.36
CA ASP A 112 23.12 -7.57 10.96
C ASP A 112 24.31 -8.47 10.57
N ARG A 113 24.73 -8.42 9.29
CA ARG A 113 25.94 -9.13 8.82
C ARG A 113 27.23 -8.66 9.50
N LYS A 114 27.35 -7.38 9.81
CA LYS A 114 28.54 -6.83 10.50
C LYS A 114 28.56 -7.20 11.98
N GLU A 115 27.38 -7.25 12.63
CA GLU A 115 27.25 -7.61 14.04
C GLU A 115 27.37 -9.11 14.28
N GLY A 116 26.96 -9.95 13.30
CA GLY A 116 27.04 -11.41 13.36
C GLY A 116 28.43 -12.02 13.22
N GLY A 117 29.50 -11.20 13.03
CA GLY A 117 30.92 -11.54 13.03
C GLY A 117 31.32 -12.73 12.15
N GLU A 118 32.05 -12.47 11.07
CA GLU A 118 32.94 -13.38 10.33
C GLU A 118 32.58 -14.89 10.29
N MET A 119 31.70 -15.27 9.33
CA MET A 119 31.83 -16.53 8.65
C MET A 119 32.37 -16.30 7.25
N ASP A 120 33.55 -16.88 7.03
CA ASP A 120 34.36 -16.97 5.83
C ASP A 120 33.58 -16.92 4.51
N ASP A 121 33.56 -15.76 3.85
CA ASP A 121 33.13 -15.57 2.48
C ASP A 121 34.36 -15.48 1.56
N SER A 122 35.06 -16.59 1.39
CA SER A 122 36.04 -16.74 0.30
C SER A 122 35.30 -17.09 -1.00
N GLN A 123 34.58 -16.13 -1.58
CA GLN A 123 34.27 -15.99 -3.01
C GLN A 123 33.27 -14.85 -3.26
N ALA A 124 33.66 -13.62 -3.02
CA ALA A 124 32.96 -12.47 -3.57
C ALA A 124 33.75 -11.94 -4.77
N CYS A 125 33.17 -12.06 -5.93
CA CYS A 125 33.66 -11.45 -7.17
C CYS A 125 33.62 -9.92 -7.02
N VAL A 126 34.79 -9.30 -7.02
CA VAL A 126 35.02 -7.86 -6.97
C VAL A 126 34.50 -7.21 -8.26
N THR A 127 33.53 -6.33 -8.15
CA THR A 127 33.39 -5.22 -9.08
C THR A 127 33.39 -3.91 -8.29
N ASP A 128 34.52 -3.26 -8.41
CA ASP A 128 34.84 -1.96 -7.85
C ASP A 128 33.98 -0.87 -8.51
N VAL A 129 33.09 -0.22 -7.74
CA VAL A 129 32.48 1.06 -8.12
C VAL A 129 32.52 1.98 -6.90
N GLY A 130 33.29 3.03 -7.09
CA GLY A 130 33.77 4.00 -6.14
C GLY A 130 32.80 4.53 -5.11
N GLN A 131 33.32 4.62 -3.89
CA GLN A 131 32.75 5.37 -2.77
C GLN A 131 32.56 6.85 -3.15
N GLN A 132 31.32 7.33 -3.03
CA GLN A 132 31.07 8.76 -2.79
C GLN A 132 29.99 8.92 -1.72
N ASP A 133 30.38 9.74 -0.75
CA ASP A 133 29.72 10.10 0.50
C ASP A 133 28.19 10.23 0.50
N ALA A 134 27.54 9.48 1.39
CA ALA A 134 26.12 9.60 1.70
C ALA A 134 25.90 10.78 2.65
N LYS A 135 25.54 11.94 2.11
CA LYS A 135 24.86 13.01 2.85
C LYS A 135 23.36 12.78 2.78
N ILE A 136 22.72 12.82 3.95
CA ILE A 136 21.28 12.83 4.14
C ILE A 136 20.68 13.94 3.27
N VAL A 137 19.92 13.57 2.24
CA VAL A 137 19.25 14.51 1.35
C VAL A 137 17.79 14.61 1.77
N ASP A 138 17.43 15.79 2.24
CA ASP A 138 16.09 16.29 2.51
C ASP A 138 15.17 16.04 1.29
N SER A 139 13.92 15.61 1.53
CA SER A 139 12.94 15.16 0.55
C SER A 139 12.47 16.22 -0.47
N ARG A 140 13.17 17.36 -0.56
CA ARG A 140 12.87 18.47 -1.50
C ARG A 140 13.79 18.57 -2.70
N ALA A 141 14.84 17.74 -2.82
CA ALA A 141 15.90 17.92 -3.83
C ALA A 141 15.95 16.86 -4.95
N CYS A 142 14.88 16.15 -5.24
CA CYS A 142 14.84 15.18 -6.35
C CYS A 142 14.04 15.65 -7.57
N ALA A 143 14.15 16.94 -7.92
CA ALA A 143 13.47 17.51 -9.08
C ALA A 143 14.39 18.09 -10.16
N THR A 144 15.73 17.98 -10.05
CA THR A 144 16.63 18.52 -11.11
C THR A 144 17.93 17.74 -11.12
N THR A 145 17.99 16.63 -11.85
CA THR A 145 19.20 16.21 -12.59
C THR A 145 18.75 15.21 -13.67
N GLY A 146 18.56 15.72 -14.87
CA GLY A 146 18.44 14.91 -16.07
C GLY A 146 19.81 14.31 -16.38
N ALA A 147 20.00 13.04 -16.04
CA ALA A 147 21.07 12.25 -16.60
C ALA A 147 20.62 11.77 -17.97
N GLN A 148 21.21 12.33 -19.02
CA GLN A 148 21.10 11.85 -20.39
C GLN A 148 21.76 10.48 -20.48
N PHE A 149 20.97 9.43 -20.65
CA PHE A 149 21.46 8.16 -21.15
C PHE A 149 21.58 8.27 -22.66
N GLU A 150 22.82 8.38 -23.15
CA GLU A 150 23.10 8.20 -24.59
C GLU A 150 22.88 6.73 -24.95
N ALA A 151 21.91 6.52 -25.85
CA ALA A 151 21.64 5.22 -26.43
C ALA A 151 22.75 4.89 -27.45
N SER A 152 23.56 3.87 -27.17
CA SER A 152 24.45 3.27 -28.15
C SER A 152 23.64 2.52 -29.21
N PRO A 153 24.02 2.57 -30.49
CA PRO A 153 23.24 1.99 -31.57
C PRO A 153 23.25 0.46 -31.53
N VAL A 154 22.05 -0.10 -31.57
CA VAL A 154 21.83 -1.55 -31.72
C VAL A 154 22.35 -1.98 -33.09
N THR A 155 23.40 -2.79 -33.13
CA THR A 155 23.85 -3.47 -34.33
C THR A 155 22.96 -4.69 -34.62
N ASP A 156 22.34 -4.65 -35.79
CA ASP A 156 21.60 -5.76 -36.38
C ASP A 156 22.43 -7.06 -36.40
N ARG A 157 21.94 -8.12 -35.74
CA ARG A 157 22.34 -9.49 -36.02
C ARG A 157 21.14 -10.33 -36.39
N PRO A 158 21.21 -11.05 -37.53
CA PRO A 158 20.07 -11.82 -38.01
C PRO A 158 19.88 -13.11 -37.19
N TRP A 159 18.64 -13.47 -36.98
CA TRP A 159 18.18 -14.70 -36.34
C TRP A 159 18.57 -15.93 -37.19
N GLY A 160 19.56 -16.66 -36.74
CA GLY A 160 19.91 -17.98 -37.27
C GLY A 160 19.09 -19.09 -36.62
N ARG A 161 18.35 -19.83 -37.42
CA ARG A 161 17.73 -21.10 -37.01
C ARG A 161 18.81 -22.16 -36.75
N GLY A 162 18.93 -22.58 -35.50
CA GLY A 162 19.70 -23.79 -35.15
C GLY A 162 18.77 -24.85 -34.58
N ARG A 163 18.52 -25.92 -35.35
CA ARG A 163 18.02 -27.19 -34.80
C ARG A 163 19.19 -27.87 -34.12
N GLY A 164 19.05 -28.15 -32.84
CA GLY A 164 19.95 -29.00 -32.08
C GLY A 164 19.18 -30.16 -31.45
N GLU A 165 19.55 -31.35 -31.77
CA GLU A 165 18.93 -32.60 -31.39
C GLU A 165 19.03 -32.87 -29.88
N ALA A 166 18.00 -33.54 -29.35
CA ALA A 166 17.90 -34.00 -27.99
C ALA A 166 18.87 -35.19 -27.77
N SER A 167 19.73 -35.13 -26.78
CA SER A 167 20.38 -36.28 -26.20
C SER A 167 19.81 -36.56 -24.80
N THR A 168 19.14 -37.70 -24.72
CA THR A 168 18.67 -38.34 -23.50
C THR A 168 19.86 -38.81 -22.67
N GLY A 169 20.00 -38.34 -21.46
CA GLY A 169 20.89 -38.85 -20.44
C GLY A 169 20.22 -38.77 -19.09
N ALA A 170 19.54 -39.85 -18.71
CA ALA A 170 19.02 -40.04 -17.38
C ALA A 170 20.17 -40.27 -16.40
N SER A 171 20.22 -39.50 -15.32
CA SER A 171 20.93 -39.85 -14.11
C SER A 171 20.04 -39.42 -12.92
N GLU A 172 19.36 -40.43 -12.40
CA GLU A 172 18.71 -40.39 -11.10
C GLU A 172 19.78 -40.27 -10.03
N ASN A 173 19.78 -39.16 -9.31
CA ASN A 173 20.26 -39.09 -7.92
C ASN A 173 19.45 -37.98 -7.24
N ALA A 174 18.27 -38.38 -6.79
CA ALA A 174 17.51 -37.61 -5.81
C ALA A 174 18.17 -37.81 -4.44
N SER A 175 19.08 -36.92 -4.08
CA SER A 175 19.41 -36.73 -2.68
C SER A 175 18.26 -35.97 -2.03
N GLU A 176 17.48 -36.66 -1.19
CA GLU A 176 16.55 -36.06 -0.25
C GLU A 176 17.30 -34.99 0.55
N VAL A 177 17.09 -33.75 0.18
CA VAL A 177 17.41 -32.63 1.05
C VAL A 177 16.37 -32.69 2.17
N THR A 178 16.74 -33.29 3.27
CA THR A 178 16.04 -33.14 4.54
C THR A 178 15.99 -31.65 4.83
N VAL A 179 14.81 -31.07 4.65
CA VAL A 179 14.48 -29.72 5.10
C VAL A 179 14.62 -29.73 6.60
N SER A 180 15.77 -29.26 7.10
CA SER A 180 15.99 -29.02 8.51
C SER A 180 14.90 -28.08 9.02
N ALA A 181 14.29 -28.47 10.13
CA ALA A 181 13.26 -27.67 10.82
C ALA A 181 13.71 -26.21 10.93
N SER A 182 12.92 -25.33 10.36
CA SER A 182 13.11 -23.88 10.39
C SER A 182 13.31 -23.41 11.84
N PRO A 183 14.33 -22.60 12.13
CA PRO A 183 14.45 -21.93 13.40
C PRO A 183 13.51 -20.72 13.43
N TYR A 184 12.20 -20.94 13.40
CA TYR A 184 11.28 -19.85 13.69
C TYR A 184 11.27 -19.68 15.21
N THR A 185 12.02 -18.72 15.70
CA THR A 185 11.69 -17.97 16.92
C THR A 185 10.20 -17.64 16.86
N THR A 186 9.49 -17.80 17.95
CA THR A 186 8.11 -17.33 18.10
C THR A 186 8.01 -15.89 17.60
N LEU A 187 7.13 -15.66 16.61
CA LEU A 187 6.88 -14.33 16.08
C LEU A 187 6.26 -13.45 17.18
N ASN A 188 6.54 -12.17 17.16
CA ASN A 188 5.83 -11.22 18.00
C ASN A 188 4.50 -10.79 17.36
N GLN A 189 3.65 -10.11 18.12
CA GLN A 189 2.30 -9.72 17.69
C GLN A 189 2.29 -8.93 16.36
N GLY A 190 3.25 -8.01 16.17
CA GLY A 190 3.37 -7.23 14.93
C GLY A 190 3.85 -8.06 13.73
N GLU A 191 4.64 -9.08 13.96
CA GLU A 191 5.11 -10.03 12.97
C GLU A 191 4.01 -11.00 12.53
N ASP A 192 3.25 -11.53 13.48
CA ASP A 192 2.08 -12.36 13.18
C ASP A 192 1.01 -11.56 12.41
N TRP A 193 0.76 -10.33 12.81
CA TRP A 193 -0.16 -9.44 12.15
C TRP A 193 0.23 -9.16 10.69
N ILE A 194 1.49 -8.81 10.42
CA ILE A 194 1.90 -8.52 9.04
C ILE A 194 1.90 -9.77 8.17
N CYS A 195 2.22 -10.95 8.71
CA CYS A 195 2.10 -12.21 7.99
C CYS A 195 0.64 -12.46 7.56
N ARG A 196 -0.32 -12.25 8.46
CA ARG A 196 -1.75 -12.33 8.14
C ARG A 196 -2.16 -11.34 7.06
N GLU A 197 -1.75 -10.05 7.19
CA GLU A 197 -2.12 -9.01 6.25
C GLU A 197 -1.54 -9.24 4.85
N ILE A 198 -0.31 -9.78 4.76
CA ILE A 198 0.30 -10.15 3.48
C ILE A 198 -0.41 -11.35 2.87
N ASN A 199 -0.74 -12.39 3.64
CA ASN A 199 -1.48 -13.55 3.14
C ASN A 199 -2.84 -13.12 2.57
N GLN A 200 -3.60 -12.31 3.31
CA GLN A 200 -4.87 -11.78 2.83
C GLN A 200 -4.69 -10.95 1.55
N CYS A 201 -3.67 -10.10 1.51
CA CYS A 201 -3.34 -9.32 0.31
C CYS A 201 -3.06 -10.22 -0.90
N LEU A 202 -2.27 -11.28 -0.73
CA LEU A 202 -1.93 -12.22 -1.82
C LEU A 202 -3.15 -13.00 -2.32
N GLU A 203 -4.04 -13.40 -1.42
CA GLU A 203 -5.30 -14.06 -1.76
C GLU A 203 -6.23 -13.12 -2.54
N ASP A 204 -6.45 -11.91 -2.03
CA ASP A 204 -7.28 -10.89 -2.67
C ASP A 204 -6.72 -10.53 -4.05
N VAL A 205 -5.43 -10.27 -4.18
CA VAL A 205 -4.76 -9.97 -5.45
C VAL A 205 -4.91 -11.12 -6.44
N SER A 206 -4.72 -12.38 -6.00
CA SER A 206 -4.88 -13.56 -6.86
C SER A 206 -6.32 -13.69 -7.36
N SER A 207 -7.30 -13.50 -6.49
CA SER A 207 -8.73 -13.52 -6.82
C SER A 207 -9.11 -12.40 -7.78
N ASP A 208 -8.61 -11.19 -7.52
CA ASP A 208 -8.88 -10.01 -8.34
C ASP A 208 -8.25 -10.14 -9.73
N MET A 209 -7.02 -10.66 -9.82
CA MET A 209 -6.38 -10.94 -11.12
C MET A 209 -7.13 -12.03 -11.90
N ALA A 210 -7.57 -13.09 -11.25
CA ALA A 210 -8.33 -14.17 -11.89
C ALA A 210 -9.69 -13.69 -12.43
N THR A 211 -10.26 -12.65 -11.84
CA THR A 211 -11.54 -12.05 -12.25
C THR A 211 -11.39 -10.73 -12.99
N TYR A 212 -10.17 -10.39 -13.44
CA TYR A 212 -9.84 -9.17 -14.19
C TYR A 212 -10.13 -7.86 -13.45
N ARG A 213 -10.16 -7.87 -12.12
CA ARG A 213 -10.33 -6.68 -11.27
C ARG A 213 -8.97 -6.06 -10.92
N PHE A 214 -8.23 -5.65 -11.94
CA PHE A 214 -6.86 -5.16 -11.80
C PHE A 214 -6.74 -3.89 -10.95
N SER A 215 -7.77 -3.06 -10.92
CA SER A 215 -7.80 -1.85 -10.10
C SER A 215 -7.83 -2.19 -8.62
N GLU A 216 -8.68 -3.13 -8.24
CA GLU A 216 -8.85 -3.61 -6.88
C GLU A 216 -7.55 -4.27 -6.40
N ALA A 217 -6.93 -5.11 -7.23
CA ALA A 217 -5.65 -5.73 -6.92
C ALA A 217 -4.54 -4.70 -6.63
N VAL A 218 -4.45 -3.64 -7.46
CA VAL A 218 -3.47 -2.56 -7.25
C VAL A 218 -3.78 -1.76 -5.99
N GLU A 219 -5.05 -1.50 -5.68
CA GLU A 219 -5.46 -0.77 -4.48
C GLU A 219 -5.15 -1.56 -3.20
N THR A 220 -5.40 -2.87 -3.20
CA THR A 220 -5.05 -3.80 -2.11
C THR A 220 -3.54 -3.80 -1.86
N LEU A 221 -2.72 -3.91 -2.92
CA LEU A 221 -1.26 -3.83 -2.82
C LEU A 221 -0.80 -2.47 -2.30
N TYR A 222 -1.41 -1.39 -2.81
CA TYR A 222 -1.07 -0.04 -2.39
C TYR A 222 -1.31 0.15 -0.89
N SER A 223 -2.50 -0.19 -0.40
CA SER A 223 -2.84 -0.04 1.02
C SER A 223 -1.99 -0.95 1.91
N THR A 224 -1.72 -2.19 1.48
CA THR A 224 -0.87 -3.11 2.22
C THR A 224 0.57 -2.59 2.33
N ILE A 225 1.16 -2.11 1.24
CA ILE A 225 2.54 -1.58 1.26
C ILE A 225 2.62 -0.26 2.01
N TRP A 226 1.67 0.65 1.75
CA TRP A 226 1.75 2.02 2.27
C TRP A 226 1.29 2.11 3.72
N ASP A 227 0.07 1.63 4.00
CA ASP A 227 -0.56 1.85 5.32
C ASP A 227 -0.16 0.78 6.33
N LYS A 228 -0.11 -0.51 5.91
CA LYS A 228 0.16 -1.62 6.82
C LYS A 228 1.65 -1.88 7.00
N TYR A 229 2.35 -2.16 5.90
CA TYR A 229 3.75 -2.55 5.94
C TYR A 229 4.66 -1.40 6.38
N ALA A 230 4.55 -0.23 5.72
CA ALA A 230 5.46 0.88 6.00
C ALA A 230 5.14 1.62 7.29
N ASP A 231 3.86 1.88 7.59
CA ASP A 231 3.48 2.75 8.71
C ASP A 231 3.38 2.01 10.06
N TRP A 232 3.19 0.68 10.03
CA TRP A 232 3.07 -0.12 11.25
C TRP A 232 4.18 -1.14 11.40
N PHE A 233 4.31 -2.07 10.46
CA PHE A 233 5.26 -3.16 10.59
C PHE A 233 6.71 -2.68 10.63
N LEU A 234 7.14 -1.84 9.68
CA LEU A 234 8.52 -1.34 9.68
C LEU A 234 8.83 -0.46 10.90
N GLU A 235 7.85 0.26 11.43
CA GLU A 235 8.05 1.03 12.66
C GLU A 235 8.22 0.09 13.87
N SER A 236 7.48 -1.02 13.95
CA SER A 236 7.67 -2.03 15.01
C SER A 236 9.03 -2.73 14.92
N GLN A 237 9.53 -2.96 13.70
CA GLN A 237 10.82 -3.59 13.46
C GLN A 237 12.04 -2.73 13.85
N LYS A 238 11.83 -1.47 14.15
CA LYS A 238 12.87 -0.62 14.78
C LYS A 238 13.16 -1.03 16.23
N ILE A 239 12.20 -1.71 16.86
CA ILE A 239 12.31 -2.18 18.25
C ILE A 239 12.63 -3.67 18.27
N TYR A 240 11.88 -4.46 17.49
CA TYR A 240 11.96 -5.92 17.44
C TYR A 240 12.48 -6.33 16.05
N ARG A 241 13.78 -6.34 15.87
CA ARG A 241 14.41 -6.58 14.57
C ARG A 241 14.37 -8.07 14.21
N ASN A 242 13.62 -8.41 13.15
CA ASN A 242 13.55 -9.76 12.58
C ASN A 242 13.98 -9.72 11.10
N VAL A 243 15.27 -9.85 10.87
CA VAL A 243 15.88 -9.74 9.53
C VAL A 243 15.37 -10.81 8.55
N PRO A 244 15.25 -12.10 8.92
CA PRO A 244 14.67 -13.12 8.04
C PRO A 244 13.25 -12.78 7.58
N LEU A 245 12.39 -12.30 8.49
CA LEU A 245 11.02 -11.93 8.15
C LEU A 245 10.96 -10.67 7.27
N LEU A 246 11.78 -9.66 7.54
CA LEU A 246 11.89 -8.46 6.70
C LEU A 246 12.24 -8.80 5.26
N LYS A 247 13.22 -9.70 5.04
CA LYS A 247 13.59 -10.17 3.70
C LYS A 247 12.40 -10.85 3.02
N ARG A 248 11.82 -11.84 3.67
CA ARG A 248 10.74 -12.66 3.12
C ARG A 248 9.48 -11.84 2.80
N THR A 249 9.08 -10.96 3.70
CA THR A 249 7.90 -10.10 3.49
C THR A 249 8.10 -9.10 2.35
N LEU A 250 9.31 -8.53 2.22
CA LEU A 250 9.64 -7.66 1.09
C LEU A 250 9.60 -8.43 -0.24
N GLU A 251 10.16 -9.63 -0.31
CA GLU A 251 10.11 -10.50 -1.50
C GLU A 251 8.66 -10.78 -1.92
N HIS A 252 7.78 -11.11 -0.97
CA HIS A 252 6.36 -11.37 -1.24
C HIS A 252 5.67 -10.16 -1.88
N LEU A 253 5.88 -8.98 -1.32
CA LEU A 253 5.30 -7.74 -1.83
C LEU A 253 5.86 -7.34 -3.19
N LEU A 254 7.17 -7.54 -3.43
CA LEU A 254 7.80 -7.27 -4.72
C LEU A 254 7.26 -8.19 -5.82
N ILE A 255 7.14 -9.50 -5.55
CA ILE A 255 6.61 -10.47 -6.51
C ILE A 255 5.15 -10.15 -6.83
N ALA A 256 4.32 -9.86 -5.81
CA ALA A 256 2.91 -9.54 -6.00
C ALA A 256 2.69 -8.22 -6.77
N LEU A 257 3.55 -7.22 -6.60
CA LEU A 257 3.47 -5.95 -7.29
C LEU A 257 4.07 -5.98 -8.71
N HIS A 258 4.95 -6.94 -9.01
CA HIS A 258 5.71 -6.99 -10.27
C HIS A 258 4.84 -6.93 -11.53
N PRO A 259 3.69 -7.60 -11.64
CA PRO A 259 2.82 -7.49 -12.82
C PRO A 259 2.35 -6.06 -13.13
N PHE A 260 2.23 -5.21 -12.10
CA PHE A 260 1.73 -3.85 -12.19
C PHE A 260 2.84 -2.80 -12.33
N ALA A 261 3.97 -3.01 -11.64
CA ALA A 261 5.12 -2.11 -11.61
C ALA A 261 6.46 -2.85 -11.86
N PRO A 262 6.67 -3.39 -13.08
CA PRO A 262 7.77 -4.32 -13.36
C PRO A 262 9.17 -3.70 -13.26
N PHE A 263 9.32 -2.40 -13.58
CA PHE A 263 10.66 -1.80 -13.65
C PHE A 263 11.22 -1.52 -12.26
N VAL A 264 10.44 -0.92 -11.36
CA VAL A 264 10.91 -0.62 -10.00
C VAL A 264 11.09 -1.87 -9.17
N THR A 265 10.22 -2.87 -9.31
CA THR A 265 10.33 -4.13 -8.57
C THR A 265 11.52 -4.95 -9.03
N GLU A 266 11.78 -5.03 -10.34
CA GLU A 266 13.00 -5.66 -10.87
C GLU A 266 14.26 -4.91 -10.44
N ALA A 267 14.27 -3.58 -10.54
CA ALA A 267 15.41 -2.77 -10.11
C ALA A 267 15.72 -2.97 -8.62
N ILE A 268 14.70 -3.03 -7.77
CA ILE A 268 14.88 -3.34 -6.35
C ILE A 268 15.44 -4.76 -6.19
N TRP A 269 14.82 -5.76 -6.84
CA TRP A 269 15.22 -7.15 -6.75
C TRP A 269 16.70 -7.36 -7.08
N GLN A 270 17.17 -6.75 -8.16
CA GLN A 270 18.59 -6.83 -8.59
C GLN A 270 19.56 -6.11 -7.63
N ASN A 271 19.07 -5.19 -6.82
CA ASN A 271 19.89 -4.46 -5.83
C ASN A 271 19.90 -5.09 -4.43
N LEU A 272 19.05 -6.08 -4.15
CA LEU A 272 19.01 -6.77 -2.87
C LEU A 272 20.12 -7.82 -2.80
N SER A 273 20.90 -7.84 -1.72
CA SER A 273 22.07 -8.71 -1.57
C SER A 273 21.76 -10.20 -1.34
N TRP A 274 20.47 -10.57 -1.19
CA TRP A 274 20.03 -11.93 -0.90
C TRP A 274 19.11 -12.52 -1.97
N THR A 275 18.82 -11.78 -3.03
CA THR A 275 18.01 -12.24 -4.17
C THR A 275 18.90 -12.61 -5.36
N SER A 276 18.41 -13.43 -6.26
CA SER A 276 19.12 -13.85 -7.46
C SER A 276 18.18 -14.09 -8.64
N GLY A 277 18.70 -14.00 -9.86
CA GLY A 277 17.91 -14.14 -11.07
C GLY A 277 16.93 -13.00 -11.28
N PHE A 278 15.95 -13.19 -12.17
CA PHE A 278 14.92 -12.21 -12.45
C PHE A 278 13.67 -12.47 -11.63
N ILE A 279 13.02 -11.40 -11.16
CA ILE A 279 11.79 -11.51 -10.36
C ILE A 279 10.64 -12.17 -11.16
N ILE A 280 10.57 -11.96 -12.47
CA ILE A 280 9.56 -12.57 -13.33
C ILE A 280 9.61 -14.11 -13.34
N ASN A 281 10.76 -14.72 -13.00
CA ASN A 281 10.93 -16.17 -12.92
C ASN A 281 10.58 -16.73 -11.54
N GLN A 282 10.26 -15.88 -10.58
CA GLN A 282 9.91 -16.34 -9.24
C GLN A 282 8.50 -16.93 -9.23
N LYS A 283 8.31 -17.90 -8.35
CA LYS A 283 6.98 -18.46 -8.09
C LYS A 283 6.14 -17.48 -7.32
N TRP A 284 4.81 -17.56 -7.48
CA TRP A 284 3.90 -16.82 -6.63
C TRP A 284 4.16 -17.15 -5.16
N PRO A 285 4.15 -16.15 -4.25
CA PRO A 285 4.54 -16.36 -2.86
C PRO A 285 3.67 -17.39 -2.14
N GLU A 286 4.31 -18.20 -1.30
CA GLU A 286 3.63 -19.16 -0.44
C GLU A 286 3.10 -18.45 0.82
N GLU A 287 2.12 -19.05 1.46
CA GLU A 287 1.51 -18.53 2.68
C GLU A 287 2.53 -18.45 3.84
N LEU A 288 2.51 -17.33 4.56
CA LEU A 288 3.31 -17.11 5.77
C LEU A 288 2.56 -17.68 6.98
N LYS A 289 3.26 -18.42 7.83
CA LYS A 289 2.70 -18.94 9.09
C LYS A 289 2.61 -17.81 10.12
N PHE A 290 1.51 -17.77 10.85
CA PHE A 290 1.27 -16.79 11.93
C PHE A 290 0.32 -17.34 12.98
N ASP A 291 0.32 -16.72 14.19
CA ASP A 291 -0.68 -16.96 15.22
C ASP A 291 -1.85 -15.96 15.08
N PRO A 292 -3.09 -16.43 14.83
CA PRO A 292 -4.26 -15.54 14.67
C PRO A 292 -4.59 -14.72 15.92
N ILE A 293 -4.34 -15.27 17.12
CA ILE A 293 -4.63 -14.57 18.39
C ILE A 293 -3.65 -13.41 18.55
N SER A 294 -2.36 -13.70 18.44
CA SER A 294 -1.28 -12.72 18.49
C SER A 294 -1.46 -11.60 17.45
N ALA A 295 -1.83 -11.95 16.22
CA ALA A 295 -2.15 -10.99 15.17
C ALA A 295 -3.32 -10.05 15.53
N SER A 296 -4.38 -10.56 16.17
CA SER A 296 -5.53 -9.76 16.61
C SER A 296 -5.22 -8.83 17.78
N GLU A 297 -4.29 -9.21 18.63
CA GLU A 297 -3.77 -8.35 19.69
C GLU A 297 -3.06 -7.12 19.14
N PHE A 298 -2.29 -7.29 18.06
CA PHE A 298 -1.64 -6.15 17.39
C PHE A 298 -2.65 -5.18 16.76
N GLU A 299 -3.78 -5.65 16.24
CA GLU A 299 -4.87 -4.76 15.79
C GLU A 299 -5.43 -3.90 16.92
N SER A 300 -5.53 -4.49 18.10
CA SER A 300 -5.92 -3.75 19.30
C SER A 300 -4.89 -2.67 19.65
N LEU A 301 -3.59 -2.96 19.51
CA LEU A 301 -2.51 -1.96 19.66
C LEU A 301 -2.58 -0.85 18.61
N ILE A 302 -2.83 -1.20 17.34
CA ILE A 302 -3.04 -0.21 16.27
C ILE A 302 -4.18 0.73 16.64
N THR A 303 -5.29 0.20 17.17
CA THR A 303 -6.44 1.00 17.59
C THR A 303 -6.07 1.95 18.73
N ILE A 304 -5.35 1.48 19.74
CA ILE A 304 -4.85 2.30 20.86
C ILE A 304 -3.96 3.42 20.35
N VAL A 305 -2.93 3.07 19.58
CA VAL A 305 -1.96 4.05 19.06
C VAL A 305 -2.64 5.08 18.15
N SER A 306 -3.58 4.66 17.32
CA SER A 306 -4.34 5.54 16.42
C SER A 306 -5.21 6.53 17.19
N GLU A 307 -5.87 6.08 18.26
CA GLU A 307 -6.68 6.94 19.12
C GLU A 307 -5.81 7.95 19.88
N VAL A 308 -4.68 7.50 20.45
CA VAL A 308 -3.70 8.39 21.09
C VAL A 308 -3.19 9.45 20.14
N ARG A 309 -2.76 9.06 18.93
CA ARG A 309 -2.27 10.00 17.90
C ARG A 309 -3.34 11.02 17.48
N THR A 310 -4.58 10.54 17.24
CA THR A 310 -5.71 11.38 16.84
C THR A 310 -6.05 12.38 17.94
N THR A 311 -6.09 11.94 19.18
CA THR A 311 -6.37 12.81 20.33
C THR A 311 -5.26 13.84 20.52
N LEU A 312 -3.99 13.42 20.50
CA LEU A 312 -2.85 14.33 20.61
C LEU A 312 -2.80 15.37 19.47
N GLN A 313 -3.19 15.00 18.25
CA GLN A 313 -3.26 15.91 17.12
C GLN A 313 -4.40 16.93 17.27
N SER A 314 -5.50 16.53 17.90
CA SER A 314 -6.67 17.40 18.12
C SER A 314 -6.48 18.36 19.30
N LEU A 315 -5.61 18.03 20.26
CA LEU A 315 -5.19 18.94 21.33
C LEU A 315 -4.27 20.01 20.72
N SER A 316 -4.76 21.21 20.52
CA SER A 316 -4.15 22.32 19.78
C SER A 316 -2.63 22.50 19.92
N GLY A 317 -1.90 22.39 18.80
CA GLY A 317 -0.47 22.71 18.65
C GLY A 317 0.40 21.58 18.10
N THR A 318 1.38 21.93 17.29
CA THR A 318 2.18 21.04 16.46
C THR A 318 3.20 20.12 17.18
N ASN A 319 3.22 20.06 18.53
CA ASN A 319 4.20 19.25 19.27
C ASN A 319 3.66 18.66 20.58
N ASN A 320 2.39 18.34 20.66
CA ASN A 320 1.75 17.88 21.90
C ASN A 320 2.12 16.44 22.29
N ALA A 321 2.55 15.60 21.34
CA ALA A 321 2.95 14.23 21.63
C ALA A 321 4.06 14.12 22.70
N LYS A 322 4.99 15.10 22.73
CA LYS A 322 6.10 15.12 23.70
C LYS A 322 5.76 15.75 25.06
N LYS A 323 4.51 16.18 25.26
CA LYS A 323 4.13 16.95 26.46
C LYS A 323 3.30 16.15 27.46
N TYR A 324 2.56 15.14 27.00
CA TYR A 324 1.55 14.50 27.81
C TYR A 324 1.89 13.02 28.03
N THR A 325 1.80 12.56 29.26
CA THR A 325 1.99 11.18 29.65
C THR A 325 0.72 10.39 29.36
N LEU A 326 0.87 9.18 28.82
CA LEU A 326 -0.21 8.22 28.68
C LEU A 326 -0.32 7.40 29.98
N MET A 327 -1.53 7.28 30.50
CA MET A 327 -1.81 6.48 31.70
C MET A 327 -2.78 5.37 31.35
N TYR A 328 -2.61 4.18 31.96
CA TYR A 328 -3.46 3.01 31.74
C TYR A 328 -3.85 2.39 33.09
N ASP A 329 -5.03 1.78 33.13
CA ASP A 329 -5.52 1.07 34.30
C ASP A 329 -5.57 -0.43 34.00
N ASN A 330 -4.69 -1.20 34.65
CA ASN A 330 -4.65 -2.65 34.70
C ASN A 330 -4.88 -3.34 33.32
N ASP A 331 -4.16 -2.91 32.28
CA ASP A 331 -4.27 -3.44 30.93
C ASP A 331 -2.99 -4.21 30.55
N SER A 332 -3.06 -5.55 30.56
CA SER A 332 -1.92 -6.42 30.28
C SER A 332 -1.37 -6.21 28.85
N LEU A 333 -2.23 -5.97 27.85
CA LEU A 333 -1.77 -5.72 26.48
C LEU A 333 -0.92 -4.44 26.41
N VAL A 334 -1.31 -3.39 27.14
CA VAL A 334 -0.53 -2.15 27.22
C VAL A 334 0.78 -2.37 27.97
N GLU A 335 0.73 -3.11 29.09
CA GLU A 335 1.89 -3.40 29.93
C GLU A 335 2.97 -4.19 29.18
N ASP A 336 2.56 -5.21 28.42
CA ASP A 336 3.47 -6.02 27.61
C ASP A 336 4.07 -5.27 26.43
N ASN A 337 3.45 -4.14 25.98
CA ASN A 337 3.82 -3.41 24.79
C ASN A 337 4.21 -1.94 25.03
N LEU A 338 4.62 -1.57 26.24
CA LEU A 338 4.95 -0.18 26.62
C LEU A 338 5.95 0.48 25.67
N GLN A 339 7.05 -0.21 25.33
CA GLN A 339 8.09 0.32 24.43
C GLN A 339 7.54 0.57 23.04
N LEU A 340 6.74 -0.34 22.50
CA LEU A 340 6.15 -0.23 21.19
C LEU A 340 5.15 0.94 21.13
N ILE A 341 4.23 1.03 22.09
CA ILE A 341 3.24 2.10 22.17
C ILE A 341 3.95 3.45 22.32
N GLN A 342 4.96 3.55 23.17
CA GLN A 342 5.73 4.79 23.37
C GLN A 342 6.43 5.23 22.08
N ALA A 343 7.10 4.31 21.39
CA ALA A 343 7.78 4.60 20.13
C ALA A 343 6.81 5.04 19.03
N LEU A 344 5.67 4.37 18.91
CA LEU A 344 4.66 4.66 17.91
C LEU A 344 3.88 5.95 18.19
N THR A 345 3.57 6.25 19.44
CA THR A 345 2.83 7.47 19.83
C THR A 345 3.72 8.67 20.05
N LYS A 346 5.02 8.44 20.32
CA LYS A 346 6.01 9.47 20.68
C LYS A 346 5.68 10.21 21.97
N VAL A 347 4.88 9.63 22.86
CA VAL A 347 4.65 10.18 24.21
C VAL A 347 5.91 10.04 25.06
N PRO A 348 6.15 10.99 26.01
CA PRO A 348 7.37 10.98 26.82
C PRO A 348 7.42 9.79 27.80
N ALA A 349 6.29 9.37 28.32
CA ALA A 349 6.17 8.24 29.24
C ALA A 349 4.80 7.59 29.17
N ILE A 350 4.74 6.34 29.60
CA ILE A 350 3.52 5.57 29.84
C ILE A 350 3.58 5.06 31.27
N THR A 351 2.55 5.31 32.06
CA THR A 351 2.53 4.94 33.48
C THR A 351 1.21 4.26 33.85
N SER A 352 1.28 3.32 34.80
CA SER A 352 0.09 2.77 35.42
C SER A 352 -0.63 3.84 36.24
N LEU A 353 -1.96 3.80 36.31
CA LEU A 353 -2.78 4.68 37.13
C LEU A 353 -2.64 4.33 38.61
N ASP A 354 -2.08 5.27 39.36
CA ASP A 354 -2.08 5.22 40.82
C ASP A 354 -3.18 6.13 41.37
N GLY A 355 -4.37 5.56 41.66
CA GLY A 355 -5.49 6.29 42.26
C GLY A 355 -6.59 6.72 41.28
N ALA A 356 -7.29 7.82 41.60
CA ALA A 356 -8.41 8.25 40.75
C ALA A 356 -7.96 8.70 39.36
N PRO A 357 -8.72 8.34 38.29
CA PRO A 357 -8.41 8.75 36.93
C PRO A 357 -8.38 10.26 36.80
N ARG A 358 -7.34 10.79 36.14
CA ARG A 358 -7.18 12.22 35.88
C ARG A 358 -6.82 12.47 34.42
N GLY A 359 -7.11 13.65 33.92
CA GLY A 359 -6.82 14.03 32.55
C GLY A 359 -7.93 13.67 31.56
N LEU A 360 -7.55 13.42 30.32
CA LEU A 360 -8.48 13.17 29.21
C LEU A 360 -8.59 11.66 28.95
N ARG A 361 -9.79 11.09 29.14
CA ARG A 361 -10.08 9.71 28.79
C ARG A 361 -10.10 9.53 27.28
N LEU A 362 -9.47 8.47 26.78
CA LEU A 362 -9.47 8.12 25.36
C LEU A 362 -10.74 7.34 24.98
N ALA A 363 -11.22 7.56 23.76
CA ALA A 363 -12.44 6.91 23.25
C ALA A 363 -12.16 5.49 22.73
N LEU A 364 -11.72 4.61 23.64
CA LEU A 364 -11.45 3.21 23.37
C LEU A 364 -12.55 2.33 23.98
N ALA A 365 -13.15 1.46 23.17
CA ALA A 365 -14.10 0.49 23.66
C ALA A 365 -13.38 -0.52 24.58
N ASN A 366 -13.92 -0.71 25.78
CA ASN A 366 -13.47 -1.70 26.77
C ASN A 366 -12.04 -1.51 27.31
N ARG A 367 -11.44 -0.33 27.18
CA ARG A 367 -10.11 -0.03 27.73
C ARG A 367 -10.10 1.32 28.43
N GLU A 368 -9.38 1.41 29.53
CA GLU A 368 -9.26 2.63 30.32
C GLU A 368 -7.87 3.23 30.18
N LEU A 369 -7.73 4.11 29.18
CA LEU A 369 -6.53 4.88 28.93
C LEU A 369 -6.82 6.38 29.05
N TYR A 370 -5.87 7.09 29.61
CA TYR A 370 -5.99 8.52 29.88
C TYR A 370 -4.73 9.27 29.43
N LEU A 371 -4.90 10.50 28.96
CA LEU A 371 -3.79 11.42 28.75
C LEU A 371 -3.72 12.41 29.92
N ASP A 372 -2.58 12.51 30.59
CA ASP A 372 -2.34 13.47 31.68
C ASP A 372 -2.22 14.88 31.10
N VAL A 373 -3.36 15.52 30.93
CA VAL A 373 -3.48 16.89 30.41
C VAL A 373 -4.07 17.83 31.44
N PRO A 374 -3.62 19.10 31.51
CA PRO A 374 -4.18 20.09 32.40
C PRO A 374 -5.69 20.31 32.18
N GLU A 375 -6.44 20.55 33.25
CA GLU A 375 -7.90 20.73 33.19
C GLU A 375 -8.34 21.82 32.20
N LYS A 376 -7.53 22.89 32.06
CA LYS A 376 -7.77 23.93 31.05
C LYS A 376 -7.80 23.36 29.64
N VAL A 377 -6.85 22.49 29.31
CA VAL A 377 -6.74 21.86 27.97
C VAL A 377 -7.94 20.94 27.72
N VAL A 378 -8.40 20.22 28.74
CA VAL A 378 -9.62 19.39 28.66
C VAL A 378 -10.85 20.24 28.37
N LYS A 379 -11.00 21.41 29.04
CA LYS A 379 -12.11 22.36 28.81
C LYS A 379 -12.07 22.94 27.39
N ASP A 380 -10.88 23.35 26.94
CA ASP A 380 -10.69 23.89 25.57
C ASP A 380 -11.00 22.81 24.52
N TYR A 381 -10.58 21.58 24.75
CA TYR A 381 -10.86 20.44 23.87
C TYR A 381 -12.36 20.11 23.79
N ARG A 382 -13.05 20.10 24.95
CA ARG A 382 -14.50 19.89 25.00
C ARG A 382 -15.26 20.97 24.22
N ALA A 383 -14.84 22.24 24.32
CA ALA A 383 -15.41 23.34 23.56
C ALA A 383 -15.19 23.13 22.04
N ALA A 384 -13.96 22.79 21.64
CA ALA A 384 -13.62 22.53 20.24
C ALA A 384 -14.40 21.36 19.64
N LEU A 385 -14.60 20.25 20.39
CA LEU A 385 -15.44 19.14 19.97
C LEU A 385 -16.89 19.56 19.78
N THR A 386 -17.43 20.35 20.70
CA THR A 386 -18.80 20.88 20.63
C THR A 386 -18.99 21.73 19.38
N ASP A 387 -18.07 22.65 19.10
CA ASP A 387 -18.08 23.50 17.91
C ASP A 387 -17.98 22.66 16.63
N LYS A 388 -17.13 21.62 16.62
CA LYS A 388 -16.99 20.71 15.48
C LYS A 388 -18.27 19.89 15.23
N ILE A 389 -18.92 19.41 16.28
CA ILE A 389 -20.21 18.71 16.17
C ILE A 389 -21.26 19.65 15.56
N LEU A 390 -21.33 20.90 16.01
CA LEU A 390 -22.25 21.89 15.48
C LEU A 390 -21.96 22.23 13.99
N SER A 391 -20.69 22.36 13.64
CA SER A 391 -20.27 22.61 12.25
C SER A 391 -20.64 21.46 11.33
N VAL A 392 -20.26 20.23 11.70
CA VAL A 392 -20.58 19.03 10.90
C VAL A 392 -22.08 18.79 10.84
N GLY A 393 -22.81 19.11 11.93
CA GLY A 393 -24.28 19.05 11.96
C GLY A 393 -24.91 19.96 10.91
N LYS A 394 -24.46 21.21 10.79
CA LYS A 394 -24.94 22.15 9.77
C LYS A 394 -24.65 21.65 8.34
N GLU A 395 -23.48 21.04 8.11
CA GLU A 395 -23.16 20.45 6.83
C GLU A 395 -24.04 19.25 6.50
N LEU A 396 -24.34 18.40 7.50
CA LEU A 396 -25.26 17.27 7.38
C LEU A 396 -26.67 17.73 7.04
N ASP A 397 -27.16 18.78 7.74
CA ASP A 397 -28.48 19.35 7.47
C ASP A 397 -28.58 19.90 6.04
N ALA A 398 -27.52 20.55 5.55
CA ALA A 398 -27.46 21.04 4.17
C ALA A 398 -27.49 19.90 3.13
N LEU A 399 -26.79 18.79 3.38
CA LEU A 399 -26.80 17.60 2.52
C LEU A 399 -28.18 16.92 2.55
N ASN A 400 -28.80 16.79 3.73
CA ASN A 400 -30.15 16.25 3.88
C ASN A 400 -31.18 17.13 3.18
N ALA A 401 -31.11 18.44 3.32
CA ALA A 401 -32.00 19.37 2.59
C ALA A 401 -31.85 19.23 1.07
N ARG A 402 -30.62 19.01 0.58
CA ARG A 402 -30.36 18.72 -0.83
C ARG A 402 -31.00 17.42 -1.29
N MET A 403 -30.96 16.36 -0.47
CA MET A 403 -31.60 15.07 -0.75
C MET A 403 -33.12 15.11 -0.64
N LEU A 404 -33.68 16.03 0.14
CA LEU A 404 -35.14 16.24 0.21
C LEU A 404 -35.68 16.99 -1.02
N ASN A 405 -34.84 17.60 -1.84
CA ASN A 405 -35.27 18.29 -3.06
C ASN A 405 -35.55 17.29 -4.19
N PRO A 406 -36.81 17.11 -4.64
CA PRO A 406 -37.16 16.16 -5.68
C PRO A 406 -36.44 16.46 -7.02
N ASN A 407 -36.24 17.76 -7.31
CA ASN A 407 -35.54 18.13 -8.54
C ASN A 407 -34.06 17.71 -8.53
N TYR A 408 -33.43 17.58 -7.37
CA TYR A 408 -32.08 17.07 -7.28
C TYR A 408 -32.07 15.54 -7.42
N VAL A 409 -32.93 14.82 -6.69
CA VAL A 409 -32.95 13.35 -6.69
C VAL A 409 -33.35 12.78 -8.06
N ASP A 410 -34.30 13.42 -8.74
CA ASP A 410 -34.87 12.94 -10.01
C ASP A 410 -34.10 13.40 -11.25
N LYS A 411 -33.46 14.58 -11.21
CA LYS A 411 -32.82 15.20 -12.37
C LYS A 411 -31.28 15.22 -12.32
N ALA A 412 -30.66 15.05 -11.15
CA ALA A 412 -29.20 15.03 -11.07
C ALA A 412 -28.66 13.68 -11.56
N PRO A 413 -27.44 13.64 -12.10
CA PRO A 413 -26.76 12.40 -12.44
C PRO A 413 -26.69 11.45 -11.24
N GLN A 414 -26.99 10.17 -11.45
CA GLN A 414 -27.10 9.18 -10.36
C GLN A 414 -25.82 9.07 -9.50
N HIS A 415 -24.63 9.29 -10.09
CA HIS A 415 -23.37 9.29 -9.35
C HIS A 415 -23.33 10.40 -8.31
N LEU A 416 -23.80 11.64 -8.62
CA LEU A 416 -23.84 12.75 -7.65
C LEU A 416 -24.83 12.51 -6.52
N VAL A 417 -25.96 11.86 -6.82
CA VAL A 417 -26.94 11.47 -5.78
C VAL A 417 -26.34 10.41 -4.87
N LYS A 418 -25.60 9.44 -5.42
CA LYS A 418 -24.88 8.43 -4.66
C LYS A 418 -23.78 9.05 -3.79
N GLU A 419 -22.95 9.91 -4.35
CA GLU A 419 -21.91 10.65 -3.58
C GLU A 419 -22.51 11.44 -2.42
N THR A 420 -23.65 12.10 -2.64
CA THR A 420 -24.33 12.85 -1.56
C THR A 420 -24.83 11.92 -0.46
N ARG A 421 -25.36 10.73 -0.79
CA ARG A 421 -25.78 9.71 0.20
C ARG A 421 -24.59 9.16 0.99
N ASP A 422 -23.48 8.91 0.31
CA ASP A 422 -22.28 8.39 0.94
C ASP A 422 -21.66 9.45 1.88
N ALA A 423 -21.65 10.73 1.47
CA ALA A 423 -21.24 11.86 2.31
C ALA A 423 -22.14 12.06 3.54
N ILE A 424 -23.45 11.84 3.42
CA ILE A 424 -24.39 11.87 4.57
C ILE A 424 -23.99 10.80 5.58
N LYS A 425 -23.84 9.55 5.15
CA LYS A 425 -23.44 8.43 6.03
C LYS A 425 -22.11 8.69 6.73
N GLU A 426 -21.13 9.20 6.01
CA GLU A 426 -19.83 9.54 6.56
C GLU A 426 -19.94 10.61 7.65
N LYS A 427 -20.73 11.66 7.41
CA LYS A 427 -20.94 12.73 8.40
C LYS A 427 -21.75 12.28 9.62
N GLU A 428 -22.76 11.43 9.44
CA GLU A 428 -23.51 10.80 10.53
C GLU A 428 -22.58 9.96 11.42
N HIS A 429 -21.72 9.16 10.81
CA HIS A 429 -20.74 8.36 11.52
C HIS A 429 -19.71 9.23 12.27
N LEU A 430 -19.25 10.30 11.63
CA LEU A 430 -18.35 11.27 12.27
C LEU A 430 -19.00 11.95 13.48
N ILE A 431 -20.25 12.40 13.37
CA ILE A 431 -20.99 13.02 14.48
C ILE A 431 -21.17 12.02 15.63
N SER A 432 -21.51 10.76 15.33
CA SER A 432 -21.64 9.71 16.34
C SER A 432 -20.32 9.52 17.09
N ARG A 433 -19.20 9.41 16.38
CA ARG A 433 -17.87 9.29 16.96
C ARG A 433 -17.50 10.50 17.84
N LEU A 434 -17.73 11.73 17.36
CA LEU A 434 -17.46 12.96 18.11
C LEU A 434 -18.32 13.07 19.37
N LYS A 435 -19.59 12.64 19.32
CA LYS A 435 -20.49 12.60 20.49
C LYS A 435 -20.00 11.58 21.52
N THR A 436 -19.54 10.40 21.07
CA THR A 436 -18.93 9.40 21.97
C THR A 436 -17.69 9.97 22.65
N GLN A 437 -16.80 10.64 21.90
CA GLN A 437 -15.63 11.31 22.48
C GLN A 437 -16.05 12.37 23.52
N LEU A 438 -17.06 13.19 23.21
CA LEU A 438 -17.55 14.23 24.13
C LEU A 438 -18.17 13.65 25.41
N SER A 439 -18.79 12.48 25.34
CA SER A 439 -19.41 11.82 26.51
C SER A 439 -18.40 11.19 27.47
N LEU A 440 -17.16 10.97 27.02
CA LEU A 440 -16.06 10.40 27.82
C LEU A 440 -15.21 11.45 28.53
N ILE A 441 -15.41 12.74 28.20
CA ILE A 441 -14.74 13.90 28.78
C ILE A 441 -15.65 14.60 29.79
#